data_55a3aa3145ec8fadf7891186e476b93d
#
_entry.id   55a3aa3145ec8fadf7891186e476b93d
#
_cell.length_a   1.000
_cell.length_b   1.000
_cell.length_c   1.000
_cell.angle_alpha   90.00
_cell.angle_beta   90.00
_cell.angle_gamma   90.00
#
_symmetry.space_group_name_H-M   'P 1'
#
loop_
_entity.id
_entity.type
_entity.pdbx_description
1 polymer ?
#
loop_
_entity_poly.entity_id
_entity_poly.type
_entity_poly.pdbx_seq_one_letter_code
_entity_poly.pdbx_strand_id
1 'polypeptide(L)' 'MRLNTERQNKLEPIRMQIAINEILILGLKITNCTDKMIEFEYKGQPVRYFPYSGWATGKTIKDGRGLNNLIKQLKQ' A
#
# COMPACT_ATOMS: atom_id res chain seq x y z
N MET A 1 26.40 3.78 16.08
CA MET A 1 26.05 2.49 15.46
C MET A 1 24.88 2.65 14.52
N ARG A 2 25.07 2.23 13.31
CA ARG A 2 24.06 2.37 12.28
C ARG A 2 23.13 1.17 12.15
N LEU A 3 23.36 0.11 12.92
CA LEU A 3 22.61 -1.13 12.76
C LEU A 3 21.12 -0.96 12.99
N ASN A 4 20.72 -0.25 14.04
CA ASN A 4 19.30 -0.05 14.32
C ASN A 4 18.65 0.85 13.27
N THR A 5 19.36 1.89 12.85
CA THR A 5 18.86 2.80 11.82
C THR A 5 18.71 2.08 10.50
N GLU A 6 19.69 1.25 10.13
CA GLU A 6 19.61 0.47 8.90
C GLU A 6 18.46 -0.51 8.95
N ARG A 7 18.21 -1.13 10.11
CA ARG A 7 17.12 -2.07 10.26
C ARG A 7 15.77 -1.38 10.08
N GLN A 8 15.60 -0.20 10.67
CA GLN A 8 14.37 0.55 10.47
C GLN A 8 14.19 0.99 9.03
N ASN A 9 15.25 1.46 8.41
CA ASN A 9 15.19 1.88 7.01
C ASN A 9 14.85 0.72 6.08
N LYS A 10 15.24 -0.51 6.44
CA LYS A 10 14.90 -1.68 5.63
C LYS A 10 13.47 -2.13 5.85
N LEU A 11 12.96 -2.04 7.07
CA LEU A 11 11.61 -2.49 7.38
C LEU A 11 10.55 -1.65 6.67
N GLU A 12 10.71 -0.34 6.67
CA GLU A 12 9.76 0.54 6.00
C GLU A 12 9.75 0.36 4.49
N PRO A 13 10.91 0.35 3.81
CA PRO A 13 10.91 0.08 2.37
C PRO A 13 10.38 -1.30 2.03
N ILE A 14 10.58 -2.31 2.88
CA ILE A 14 10.08 -3.66 2.63
C ILE A 14 8.56 -3.67 2.66
N ARG A 15 7.94 -3.01 3.64
CA ARG A 15 6.48 -2.92 3.71
C ARG A 15 5.91 -2.23 2.48
N MET A 16 6.54 -1.13 2.08
CA MET A 16 6.15 -0.39 0.89
C MET A 16 6.28 -1.28 -0.35
N GLN A 17 7.38 -2.01 -0.48
CA GLN A 17 7.62 -2.86 -1.63
C GLN A 17 6.63 -4.01 -1.70
N ILE A 18 6.31 -4.62 -0.58
CA ILE A 18 5.31 -5.69 -0.52
C ILE A 18 3.96 -5.17 -1.00
N ALA A 19 3.56 -4.01 -0.52
CA ALA A 19 2.28 -3.42 -0.93
C ALA A 19 2.26 -3.10 -2.43
N ILE A 20 3.34 -2.52 -2.94
CA ILE A 20 3.46 -2.21 -4.37
C ILE A 20 3.35 -3.50 -5.19
N ASN A 21 4.08 -4.53 -4.81
CA ASN A 21 4.06 -5.80 -5.53
C ASN A 21 2.68 -6.42 -5.55
N GLU A 22 1.98 -6.42 -4.43
CA GLU A 22 0.63 -6.99 -4.36
C GLU A 22 -0.35 -6.22 -5.26
N ILE A 23 -0.25 -4.90 -5.27
CA ILE A 23 -1.10 -4.06 -6.10
C ILE A 23 -0.82 -4.32 -7.58
N LEU A 24 0.44 -4.42 -7.96
CA LEU A 24 0.83 -4.67 -9.35
C LEU A 24 0.43 -6.07 -9.82
N ILE A 25 0.54 -7.07 -8.95
CA ILE A 25 0.13 -8.44 -9.27
C ILE A 25 -1.36 -8.49 -9.62
N LEU A 26 -2.17 -7.65 -8.97
CA LEU A 26 -3.60 -7.58 -9.25
C LEU A 26 -3.91 -6.83 -10.56
N GLY A 27 -2.90 -6.30 -11.24
CA GLY A 27 -3.09 -5.60 -12.51
C GLY A 27 -3.53 -4.15 -12.34
N LEU A 28 -3.40 -3.59 -11.16
CA LEU A 28 -3.80 -2.21 -10.90
C LEU A 28 -2.68 -1.25 -11.24
N LYS A 29 -3.06 -0.02 -11.55
CA LYS A 29 -2.11 1.01 -11.96
C LYS A 29 -1.81 1.94 -10.79
N ILE A 30 -0.54 2.00 -10.41
CA ILE A 30 -0.10 2.94 -9.38
C ILE A 30 0.06 4.30 -10.04
N THR A 31 -0.66 5.29 -9.53
CA THR A 31 -0.66 6.64 -10.10
C THR A 31 0.27 7.58 -9.35
N ASN A 32 0.54 7.29 -8.08
CA ASN A 32 1.45 8.08 -7.29
C ASN A 32 2.00 7.23 -6.14
N CYS A 33 3.23 7.51 -5.75
CA CYS A 33 3.85 6.78 -4.66
C CYS A 33 4.80 7.73 -3.93
N THR A 34 4.55 7.91 -2.65
CA THR A 34 5.42 8.72 -1.79
C THR A 34 6.10 7.82 -0.77
N ASP A 35 6.93 8.40 0.07
CA ASP A 35 7.61 7.64 1.13
C ASP A 35 6.65 6.98 2.10
N LYS A 36 5.41 7.49 2.18
CA LYS A 36 4.45 7.07 3.21
C LYS A 36 3.16 6.52 2.65
N MET A 37 2.91 6.69 1.34
CA MET A 37 1.60 6.40 0.78
C MET A 37 1.73 5.90 -0.65
N ILE A 38 0.86 4.96 -1.01
CA ILE A 38 0.73 4.49 -2.37
C ILE A 38 -0.66 4.87 -2.86
N GLU A 39 -0.72 5.58 -3.98
CA GLU A 39 -2.00 5.89 -4.61
C GLU A 39 -2.12 5.10 -5.90
N PHE A 40 -3.24 4.41 -6.06
CA PHE A 40 -3.48 3.62 -7.27
C PHE A 40 -4.93 3.76 -7.68
N GLU A 41 -5.19 3.39 -8.92
CA GLU A 41 -6.54 3.47 -9.48
C GLU A 41 -7.22 2.12 -9.40
N TYR A 42 -8.45 2.10 -8.88
CA TYR A 42 -9.26 0.91 -8.79
C TYR A 42 -10.70 1.25 -9.16
N LYS A 43 -11.23 0.58 -10.18
CA LYS A 43 -12.57 0.83 -10.72
C LYS A 43 -12.78 2.30 -11.09
N GLY A 44 -11.74 2.92 -11.64
CA GLY A 44 -11.79 4.30 -12.12
C GLY A 44 -11.68 5.36 -11.05
N GLN A 45 -11.38 4.99 -9.79
CA GLN A 45 -11.28 5.94 -8.70
C GLN A 45 -9.95 5.78 -7.98
N PRO A 46 -9.38 6.87 -7.45
CA PRO A 46 -8.12 6.77 -6.71
C PRO A 46 -8.33 6.12 -5.35
N VAL A 47 -7.41 5.24 -5.00
CA VAL A 47 -7.36 4.57 -3.71
C VAL A 47 -6.00 4.83 -3.10
N ARG A 48 -5.95 5.13 -1.82
CA ARG A 48 -4.72 5.41 -1.10
C ARG A 48 -4.50 4.36 -0.02
N TYR A 49 -3.29 3.86 0.03
CA TYR A 49 -2.88 2.90 1.05
C TYR A 49 -1.64 3.41 1.75
N PHE A 50 -1.64 3.35 3.07
CA PHE A 50 -0.55 3.82 3.92
C PHE A 50 0.11 2.61 4.58
N PRO A 51 1.21 2.09 3.99
CA PRO A 51 1.80 0.83 4.46
C PRO A 51 2.25 0.83 5.93
N TYR A 52 2.65 1.98 6.43
CA TYR A 52 3.19 2.04 7.79
C TYR A 52 2.10 1.99 8.86
N SER A 53 0.95 2.59 8.59
CA SER A 53 -0.19 2.51 9.49
C SER A 53 -1.11 1.36 9.13
N GLY A 54 -1.02 0.87 7.89
CA GLY A 54 -1.91 -0.14 7.36
C GLY A 54 -3.26 0.39 6.91
N TRP A 55 -3.48 1.69 6.95
CA TRP A 55 -4.76 2.29 6.61
C TRP A 55 -4.96 2.35 5.10
N ALA A 56 -6.16 2.05 4.65
CA ALA A 56 -6.54 2.18 3.24
C ALA A 56 -7.84 2.95 3.14
N THR A 57 -7.93 3.83 2.14
CA THR A 57 -9.11 4.68 1.95
C THR A 57 -9.33 4.90 0.46
N GLY A 58 -10.61 5.01 0.07
CA GLY A 58 -10.99 5.28 -1.31
C GLY A 58 -12.49 5.14 -1.50
N LYS A 59 -12.99 5.68 -2.61
CA LYS A 59 -14.43 5.64 -2.89
C LYS A 59 -14.93 4.27 -3.32
N THR A 60 -14.05 3.45 -3.87
CA THR A 60 -14.43 2.14 -4.40
C THR A 60 -14.11 1.01 -3.43
N ILE A 61 -13.55 1.33 -2.28
CA ILE A 61 -13.28 0.36 -1.23
C ILE A 61 -13.84 0.86 0.08
N LYS A 62 -13.94 -0.03 1.05
CA LYS A 62 -14.28 0.35 2.42
C LYS A 62 -13.00 0.74 3.14
N ASP A 63 -13.01 1.88 3.81
CA ASP A 63 -11.89 2.30 4.62
C ASP A 63 -11.62 1.23 5.68
N GLY A 64 -10.36 0.92 5.90
CA GLY A 64 -10.01 -0.09 6.87
C GLY A 64 -8.51 -0.21 7.02
N ARG A 65 -8.11 -1.14 7.86
CA ARG A 65 -6.71 -1.34 8.18
C ARG A 65 -6.27 -2.75 7.78
N GLY A 66 -5.04 -2.84 7.32
CA GLY A 66 -4.42 -4.11 6.97
C GLY A 66 -4.37 -4.37 5.47
N LEU A 67 -3.20 -4.80 5.02
CA LEU A 67 -2.99 -5.09 3.60
C LEU A 67 -3.87 -6.26 3.14
N ASN A 68 -4.02 -7.28 3.96
CA ASN A 68 -4.85 -8.43 3.60
C ASN A 68 -6.30 -8.03 3.37
N ASN A 69 -6.82 -7.14 4.20
CA ASN A 69 -8.18 -6.64 4.04
C ASN A 69 -8.32 -5.86 2.72
N LEU A 70 -7.35 -5.01 2.42
CA LEU A 70 -7.33 -4.28 1.17
C LEU A 70 -7.30 -5.24 -0.03
N ILE A 71 -6.41 -6.22 0.01
CA ILE A 71 -6.26 -7.19 -1.08
C ILE A 71 -7.56 -7.96 -1.30
N LYS A 72 -8.24 -8.36 -0.24
CA LYS A 72 -9.53 -9.04 -0.36
C LYS A 72 -10.55 -8.20 -1.11
N GLN A 73 -10.60 -6.90 -0.83
CA GLN A 73 -11.50 -6.00 -1.51
C GLN A 73 -11.13 -5.83 -2.99
N LEU A 74 -9.83 -5.77 -3.27
CA LEU A 74 -9.35 -5.58 -4.63
C LEU A 74 -9.56 -6.81 -5.51
N LYS A 75 -9.66 -7.99 -4.93
CA LYS A 75 -9.87 -9.23 -5.67
C LYS A 75 -11.33 -9.49 -6.02
N GLN A 76 -12.23 -8.72 -5.51
CA GLN A 76 -13.66 -8.89 -5.79
C GLN A 76 -14.09 -8.39 -7.16
#